data_9e302516047181e1880a6ba91c4a6cd7
#
_entry.id   9e302516047181e1880a6ba91c4a6cd7
#
_cell.length_a   1.000
_cell.length_b   1.000
_cell.length_c   1.000
_cell.angle_alpha   90.00
_cell.angle_beta   90.00
_cell.angle_gamma   90.00
#
_symmetry.space_group_name_H-M   'P 1'
#
loop_
_entity.id
_entity.type
_entity.pdbx_description
1 polymer ?
#
loop_
_entity_poly.entity_id
_entity_poly.type
_entity_poly.pdbx_seq_one_letter_code
_entity_poly.pdbx_strand_id
1 'polypeptide(L)'
;MAWYEQSVFYHIYPLGLTGAPKHNDYSEPVHRLRLLYPWIGHLQKLGVTGLYLGPLFESVGHGYETTDYRKVDTRLGDNADLKDFVSACHEAGIRVILDGVFNHTGRDFFAFRDLQEKRENSPDRDWYCNVNFYGNNEYNDGFSYDNWGGHDLLVKLNQCNPEVRDYICDVIRFWVDAFDIDGICLDAADVLDFEFMKALRRTANEIKEDFWLMGEVIHGDYSRWANGDTLHSVTDYALHKALYSGHNDRNYFEIAHTVKRTGSILPANIHLYNFVDNHDVERIITKLHNKAHYLPVHILLYALPGIPSIYYGSEFGIEGRKEWGSDDSLRPYIDLQEHIHDYETNECTRLIVRLGKIYAVYKELAWGDYRELLLTTGQYVFARDGVVIAVNNADQQVQLSLDMPEGEYEGLINGMHVNAQGGRTQITLDPCSGEIFVPLDDRFEEYRKLLGEKQPIREPVRKEERKPAHTENENKAKDTADVQIPDIPYEQMGVEQLQAVILAKMERNGNVTEKMRREVKENIWHDSLVNWAKSF
;
A
#
# COMPACT_ATOMS: atom_id res chain seq x y z
N MET A 1 14.93 -1.86 17.49
CA MET A 1 13.86 -1.55 16.53
C MET A 1 13.59 -2.83 15.76
N ALA A 2 12.34 -3.30 15.80
CA ALA A 2 11.97 -4.53 15.14
C ALA A 2 11.95 -4.35 13.62
N TRP A 3 12.10 -5.44 12.85
CA TRP A 3 12.20 -5.39 11.40
C TRP A 3 10.95 -4.78 10.73
N TYR A 4 9.75 -5.05 11.27
CA TYR A 4 8.48 -4.57 10.72
C TYR A 4 8.29 -3.06 10.85
N GLU A 5 8.92 -2.41 11.84
CA GLU A 5 8.81 -0.96 12.07
C GLU A 5 9.45 -0.12 10.95
N GLN A 6 10.37 -0.73 10.17
CA GLN A 6 11.07 -0.09 9.07
C GLN A 6 10.70 -0.65 7.70
N SER A 7 9.68 -1.51 7.65
CA SER A 7 9.27 -2.20 6.44
C SER A 7 8.25 -1.39 5.64
N VAL A 8 8.31 -1.56 4.32
CA VAL A 8 7.20 -1.31 3.42
C VAL A 8 6.57 -2.65 3.14
N PHE A 9 5.29 -2.79 3.43
CA PHE A 9 4.55 -4.01 3.19
C PHE A 9 3.87 -4.02 1.83
N TYR A 10 3.69 -5.23 1.31
CA TYR A 10 2.84 -5.49 0.16
C TYR A 10 1.87 -6.61 0.53
N HIS A 11 0.59 -6.39 0.32
CA HIS A 11 -0.46 -7.33 0.68
C HIS A 11 -0.98 -8.05 -0.56
N ILE A 12 -0.92 -9.36 -0.58
CA ILE A 12 -1.46 -10.22 -1.64
C ILE A 12 -2.61 -11.06 -1.09
N TYR A 13 -3.72 -11.11 -1.82
CA TYR A 13 -4.77 -12.12 -1.65
C TYR A 13 -4.52 -13.27 -2.65
N PRO A 14 -3.93 -14.40 -2.21
CA PRO A 14 -3.35 -15.38 -3.13
C PRO A 14 -4.36 -16.05 -4.05
N LEU A 15 -5.54 -16.41 -3.55
CA LEU A 15 -6.59 -17.07 -4.35
C LEU A 15 -7.03 -16.19 -5.53
N GLY A 16 -7.19 -14.87 -5.29
CA GLY A 16 -7.54 -13.93 -6.34
C GLY A 16 -6.40 -13.72 -7.32
N LEU A 17 -5.23 -13.29 -6.82
CA LEU A 17 -4.07 -12.97 -7.67
C LEU A 17 -3.69 -14.10 -8.62
N THR A 18 -3.79 -15.36 -8.17
CA THR A 18 -3.43 -16.53 -8.97
C THR A 18 -4.56 -17.10 -9.82
N GLY A 19 -5.75 -16.50 -9.78
CA GLY A 19 -6.93 -16.96 -10.51
C GLY A 19 -7.37 -18.36 -10.06
N ALA A 20 -7.28 -18.65 -8.76
CA ALA A 20 -7.74 -19.93 -8.21
C ALA A 20 -9.27 -20.08 -8.34
N PRO A 21 -9.80 -21.32 -8.50
CA PRO A 21 -11.24 -21.55 -8.50
C PRO A 21 -11.91 -21.05 -7.22
N LYS A 22 -13.15 -20.55 -7.33
CA LYS A 22 -13.90 -19.99 -6.18
C LYS A 22 -14.24 -21.05 -5.12
N HIS A 23 -14.42 -22.29 -5.52
CA HIS A 23 -14.71 -23.42 -4.63
C HIS A 23 -13.58 -24.41 -4.65
N ASN A 24 -13.23 -24.92 -3.48
CA ASN A 24 -12.26 -25.98 -3.31
C ASN A 24 -12.97 -27.32 -3.52
N ASP A 25 -12.50 -28.12 -4.46
CA ASP A 25 -12.97 -29.48 -4.68
C ASP A 25 -12.10 -30.52 -3.96
N TYR A 26 -11.10 -30.04 -3.20
CA TYR A 26 -10.14 -30.87 -2.43
C TYR A 26 -9.40 -31.90 -3.28
N SER A 27 -9.22 -31.60 -4.56
CA SER A 27 -8.45 -32.43 -5.51
C SER A 27 -6.95 -32.34 -5.24
N GLU A 28 -6.16 -33.00 -6.08
CA GLU A 28 -4.69 -32.94 -6.03
C GLU A 28 -4.20 -31.49 -6.16
N PRO A 29 -3.11 -31.13 -5.46
CA PRO A 29 -2.60 -29.77 -5.44
C PRO A 29 -2.29 -29.20 -6.83
N VAL A 30 -2.74 -27.98 -7.09
CA VAL A 30 -2.40 -27.20 -8.27
C VAL A 30 -1.43 -26.10 -7.87
N HIS A 31 -0.16 -26.21 -8.22
CA HIS A 31 0.96 -25.41 -7.73
C HIS A 31 0.93 -23.93 -8.19
N ARG A 32 -0.16 -23.19 -7.89
CA ARG A 32 -0.34 -21.77 -8.28
C ARG A 32 0.55 -20.82 -7.49
N LEU A 33 1.03 -21.18 -6.29
CA LEU A 33 2.02 -20.37 -5.57
C LEU A 33 3.27 -20.09 -6.42
N ARG A 34 3.57 -20.95 -7.40
CA ARG A 34 4.67 -20.72 -8.34
C ARG A 34 4.48 -19.52 -9.24
N LEU A 35 3.24 -19.05 -9.43
CA LEU A 35 2.95 -17.81 -10.17
C LEU A 35 3.39 -16.57 -9.40
N LEU A 36 3.66 -16.68 -8.09
CA LEU A 36 4.12 -15.57 -7.26
C LEU A 36 5.64 -15.33 -7.34
N TYR A 37 6.46 -16.27 -7.84
CA TYR A 37 7.91 -16.07 -7.92
C TYR A 37 8.34 -14.83 -8.74
N PRO A 38 7.75 -14.52 -9.91
CA PRO A 38 8.08 -13.29 -10.62
C PRO A 38 7.75 -12.02 -9.80
N TRP A 39 6.78 -12.08 -8.90
CA TRP A 39 6.40 -10.98 -8.02
C TRP A 39 7.51 -10.62 -7.03
N ILE A 40 8.36 -11.55 -6.62
CA ILE A 40 9.50 -11.25 -5.72
C ILE A 40 10.37 -10.14 -6.32
N GLY A 41 10.73 -10.24 -7.61
CA GLY A 41 11.49 -9.20 -8.30
C GLY A 41 10.73 -7.89 -8.47
N HIS A 42 9.40 -7.94 -8.62
CA HIS A 42 8.54 -6.76 -8.62
C HIS A 42 8.56 -6.06 -7.25
N LEU A 43 8.37 -6.82 -6.17
CA LEU A 43 8.40 -6.30 -4.80
C LEU A 43 9.73 -5.60 -4.47
N GLN A 44 10.86 -6.19 -4.88
CA GLN A 44 12.18 -5.57 -4.71
C GLN A 44 12.26 -4.21 -5.44
N LYS A 45 11.72 -4.09 -6.66
CA LYS A 45 11.69 -2.82 -7.41
C LYS A 45 10.82 -1.77 -6.72
N LEU A 46 9.73 -2.18 -6.06
CA LEU A 46 8.87 -1.29 -5.26
C LEU A 46 9.50 -0.90 -3.91
N GLY A 47 10.64 -1.48 -3.52
CA GLY A 47 11.26 -1.25 -2.21
C GLY A 47 10.54 -1.95 -1.05
N VAL A 48 9.76 -2.98 -1.34
CA VAL A 48 9.04 -3.79 -0.35
C VAL A 48 10.01 -4.68 0.40
N THR A 49 9.84 -4.75 1.72
CA THR A 49 10.63 -5.61 2.63
C THR A 49 9.77 -6.51 3.50
N GLY A 50 8.45 -6.34 3.47
CA GLY A 50 7.47 -7.21 4.13
C GLY A 50 6.37 -7.63 3.18
N LEU A 51 6.07 -8.92 3.11
CA LEU A 51 4.97 -9.48 2.34
C LEU A 51 3.89 -10.02 3.27
N TYR A 52 2.66 -9.53 3.13
CA TYR A 52 1.49 -10.08 3.78
C TYR A 52 0.72 -10.94 2.78
N LEU A 53 0.64 -12.23 3.05
CA LEU A 53 -0.20 -13.18 2.32
C LEU A 53 -1.52 -13.36 3.06
N GLY A 54 -2.62 -13.01 2.40
CA GLY A 54 -3.98 -13.29 2.86
C GLY A 54 -4.23 -14.80 3.03
N PRO A 55 -5.46 -15.24 3.32
CA PRO A 55 -5.70 -16.64 3.69
C PRO A 55 -5.26 -17.60 2.58
N LEU A 56 -4.49 -18.61 2.96
CA LEU A 56 -3.90 -19.58 2.04
C LEU A 56 -3.95 -21.05 2.52
N PHE A 57 -4.50 -21.28 3.71
CA PHE A 57 -4.72 -22.64 4.23
C PHE A 57 -6.02 -23.23 3.71
N GLU A 58 -6.13 -24.57 3.75
CA GLU A 58 -7.26 -25.27 3.17
C GLU A 58 -8.61 -24.71 3.65
N SER A 59 -9.45 -24.35 2.71
CA SER A 59 -10.73 -23.69 2.93
C SER A 59 -11.78 -24.10 1.90
N VAL A 60 -13.05 -23.79 2.17
CA VAL A 60 -14.16 -24.14 1.28
C VAL A 60 -14.20 -23.25 0.03
N GLY A 61 -13.98 -21.94 0.20
CA GLY A 61 -14.21 -20.95 -0.84
C GLY A 61 -13.22 -19.80 -0.83
N HIS A 62 -13.55 -18.72 -0.13
CA HIS A 62 -12.77 -17.48 -0.17
C HIS A 62 -11.55 -17.44 0.78
N GLY A 63 -11.21 -18.56 1.43
CA GLY A 63 -10.04 -18.65 2.28
C GLY A 63 -10.31 -18.46 3.78
N TYR A 64 -11.41 -17.80 4.14
CA TYR A 64 -11.78 -17.54 5.53
C TYR A 64 -12.57 -18.69 6.16
N GLU A 65 -13.04 -19.66 5.40
CA GLU A 65 -13.69 -20.88 5.88
C GLU A 65 -12.68 -22.02 6.07
N THR A 66 -11.70 -21.80 6.93
CA THR A 66 -10.58 -22.73 7.13
C THR A 66 -11.05 -24.11 7.55
N THR A 67 -10.59 -25.13 6.86
CA THR A 67 -10.88 -26.55 7.13
C THR A 67 -9.68 -27.31 7.69
N ASP A 68 -8.46 -26.85 7.40
CA ASP A 68 -7.22 -27.36 7.96
C ASP A 68 -6.14 -26.27 8.00
N TYR A 69 -5.71 -25.85 9.20
CA TYR A 69 -4.66 -24.85 9.40
C TYR A 69 -3.24 -25.36 9.09
N ARG A 70 -3.05 -26.66 8.90
CA ARG A 70 -1.73 -27.26 8.68
C ARG A 70 -1.48 -27.69 7.24
N LYS A 71 -2.46 -27.47 6.38
CA LYS A 71 -2.42 -27.81 4.97
C LYS A 71 -2.67 -26.59 4.11
N VAL A 72 -1.75 -26.28 3.20
CA VAL A 72 -1.96 -25.25 2.19
C VAL A 72 -3.14 -25.67 1.30
N ASP A 73 -3.95 -24.69 0.92
CA ASP A 73 -5.12 -24.90 0.05
C ASP A 73 -4.69 -25.55 -1.27
N THR A 74 -5.33 -26.68 -1.63
CA THR A 74 -4.97 -27.46 -2.81
C THR A 74 -5.11 -26.67 -4.11
N ARG A 75 -5.92 -25.61 -4.11
CA ARG A 75 -6.02 -24.68 -5.23
C ARG A 75 -4.77 -23.82 -5.42
N LEU A 76 -3.95 -23.64 -4.38
CA LEU A 76 -2.72 -22.84 -4.39
C LEU A 76 -1.46 -23.69 -4.50
N GLY A 77 -1.47 -24.91 -3.95
CA GLY A 77 -0.32 -25.81 -3.93
C GLY A 77 -0.31 -26.74 -2.74
N ASP A 78 0.88 -27.02 -2.25
CA ASP A 78 1.11 -27.82 -1.05
C ASP A 78 2.06 -27.10 -0.06
N ASN A 79 2.33 -27.73 1.06
CA ASN A 79 3.19 -27.17 2.10
C ASN A 79 4.64 -26.98 1.62
N ALA A 80 5.12 -27.76 0.65
CA ALA A 80 6.45 -27.59 0.10
C ALA A 80 6.52 -26.32 -0.78
N ASP A 81 5.49 -26.06 -1.59
CA ASP A 81 5.42 -24.83 -2.40
C ASP A 81 5.46 -23.57 -1.51
N LEU A 82 4.74 -23.55 -0.37
CA LEU A 82 4.76 -22.41 0.55
C LEU A 82 6.13 -22.23 1.20
N LYS A 83 6.72 -23.34 1.70
CA LYS A 83 8.06 -23.31 2.29
C LYS A 83 9.10 -22.76 1.33
N ASP A 84 9.10 -23.26 0.09
CA ASP A 84 10.05 -22.84 -0.94
C ASP A 84 9.84 -21.37 -1.33
N PHE A 85 8.59 -20.93 -1.40
CA PHE A 85 8.26 -19.53 -1.69
C PHE A 85 8.69 -18.57 -0.57
N VAL A 86 8.46 -18.92 0.69
CA VAL A 86 8.94 -18.12 1.84
C VAL A 86 10.46 -18.04 1.85
N SER A 87 11.15 -19.18 1.59
CA SER A 87 12.62 -19.19 1.49
C SER A 87 13.12 -18.24 0.39
N ALA A 88 12.48 -18.25 -0.79
CA ALA A 88 12.83 -17.34 -1.89
C ALA A 88 12.57 -15.87 -1.54
N CYS A 89 11.51 -15.55 -0.79
CA CYS A 89 11.27 -14.21 -0.26
C CYS A 89 12.39 -13.78 0.69
N HIS A 90 12.81 -14.66 1.63
CA HIS A 90 13.90 -14.38 2.56
C HIS A 90 15.23 -14.14 1.84
N GLU A 91 15.56 -14.93 0.83
CA GLU A 91 16.74 -14.74 -0.02
C GLU A 91 16.72 -13.38 -0.75
N ALA A 92 15.53 -12.88 -1.07
CA ALA A 92 15.32 -11.56 -1.65
C ALA A 92 15.28 -10.40 -0.63
N GLY A 93 15.44 -10.69 0.68
CA GLY A 93 15.37 -9.71 1.76
C GLY A 93 13.95 -9.31 2.16
N ILE A 94 12.95 -10.13 1.84
CA ILE A 94 11.53 -9.88 2.12
C ILE A 94 11.05 -10.83 3.22
N ARG A 95 10.56 -10.27 4.33
CA ARG A 95 9.92 -11.01 5.42
C ARG A 95 8.48 -11.35 5.05
N VAL A 96 7.97 -12.48 5.55
CA VAL A 96 6.64 -12.99 5.18
C VAL A 96 5.76 -13.17 6.40
N ILE A 97 4.56 -12.56 6.37
CA ILE A 97 3.52 -12.80 7.36
C ILE A 97 2.29 -13.44 6.68
N LEU A 98 1.57 -14.26 7.44
CA LEU A 98 0.38 -14.96 6.97
C LEU A 98 -0.87 -14.45 7.65
N ASP A 99 -2.03 -14.73 7.04
CA ASP A 99 -3.33 -14.47 7.65
C ASP A 99 -3.70 -15.55 8.65
N GLY A 100 -4.06 -15.15 9.88
CA GLY A 100 -4.48 -16.01 10.96
C GLY A 100 -5.99 -15.91 11.20
N VAL A 101 -6.75 -16.75 10.54
CA VAL A 101 -8.22 -16.80 10.66
C VAL A 101 -8.58 -17.64 11.89
N PHE A 102 -8.51 -17.04 13.09
CA PHE A 102 -8.66 -17.76 14.36
C PHE A 102 -9.95 -17.40 15.14
N ASN A 103 -10.80 -16.54 14.58
CA ASN A 103 -12.10 -16.24 15.14
C ASN A 103 -13.11 -17.38 14.90
N HIS A 104 -13.01 -18.05 13.76
CA HIS A 104 -13.95 -19.05 13.28
C HIS A 104 -13.27 -20.10 12.43
N THR A 105 -13.98 -21.21 12.14
CA THR A 105 -13.58 -22.23 11.17
C THR A 105 -14.67 -22.44 10.13
N GLY A 106 -14.32 -23.07 9.02
CA GLY A 106 -15.29 -23.65 8.10
C GLY A 106 -16.01 -24.87 8.74
N ARG A 107 -17.13 -25.25 8.15
CA ARG A 107 -17.92 -26.40 8.62
C ARG A 107 -17.25 -27.76 8.37
N ASP A 108 -16.29 -27.82 7.45
CA ASP A 108 -15.52 -29.03 7.16
C ASP A 108 -14.30 -29.21 8.08
N PHE A 109 -14.08 -28.29 9.03
CA PHE A 109 -13.03 -28.44 10.04
C PHE A 109 -13.29 -29.67 10.92
N PHE A 110 -12.25 -30.40 11.30
CA PHE A 110 -12.37 -31.71 11.96
C PHE A 110 -13.26 -31.68 13.22
N ALA A 111 -13.09 -30.67 14.07
CA ALA A 111 -13.85 -30.56 15.32
C ALA A 111 -15.34 -30.26 15.06
N PHE A 112 -15.66 -29.50 14.01
CA PHE A 112 -17.05 -29.25 13.66
C PHE A 112 -17.71 -30.46 13.00
N ARG A 113 -16.98 -31.23 12.18
CA ARG A 113 -17.45 -32.50 11.64
C ARG A 113 -17.76 -33.51 12.75
N ASP A 114 -16.86 -33.60 13.76
CA ASP A 114 -17.12 -34.45 14.92
C ASP A 114 -18.39 -34.02 15.66
N LEU A 115 -18.59 -32.72 15.83
CA LEU A 115 -19.81 -32.16 16.43
C LEU A 115 -21.07 -32.50 15.62
N GLN A 116 -21.03 -32.41 14.30
CA GLN A 116 -22.15 -32.79 13.42
C GLN A 116 -22.50 -34.28 13.55
N GLU A 117 -21.49 -35.15 13.60
CA GLU A 117 -21.68 -36.61 13.69
C GLU A 117 -22.13 -37.09 15.06
N LYS A 118 -21.49 -36.60 16.13
CA LYS A 118 -21.68 -37.12 17.50
C LYS A 118 -22.61 -36.25 18.35
N ARG A 119 -22.92 -35.04 17.91
CA ARG A 119 -23.84 -34.10 18.57
C ARG A 119 -23.48 -33.87 20.07
N GLU A 120 -24.37 -34.12 20.99
CA GLU A 120 -24.16 -33.96 22.44
C GLU A 120 -23.02 -34.81 22.98
N ASN A 121 -22.64 -35.88 22.27
CA ASN A 121 -21.54 -36.79 22.64
C ASN A 121 -20.20 -36.40 22.05
N SER A 122 -20.12 -35.31 21.28
CA SER A 122 -18.87 -34.85 20.73
C SER A 122 -17.94 -34.30 21.83
N PRO A 123 -16.69 -34.77 21.94
CA PRO A 123 -15.70 -34.15 22.81
C PRO A 123 -15.37 -32.72 22.39
N ASP A 124 -15.56 -32.40 21.10
CA ASP A 124 -15.24 -31.08 20.53
C ASP A 124 -16.42 -30.09 20.59
N ARG A 125 -17.52 -30.46 21.25
CA ARG A 125 -18.71 -29.58 21.39
C ARG A 125 -18.36 -28.19 21.96
N ASP A 126 -17.50 -28.15 22.97
CA ASP A 126 -17.14 -26.93 23.66
C ASP A 126 -16.04 -26.12 22.94
N TRP A 127 -15.60 -26.60 21.75
CA TRP A 127 -14.74 -25.84 20.84
C TRP A 127 -15.47 -24.68 20.15
N TYR A 128 -16.80 -24.74 20.12
CA TYR A 128 -17.64 -23.73 19.46
C TYR A 128 -18.54 -23.00 20.44
N CYS A 129 -18.86 -21.73 20.13
CA CYS A 129 -19.66 -20.87 20.97
C CYS A 129 -21.16 -21.21 20.84
N ASN A 130 -21.86 -21.27 22.00
CA ASN A 130 -23.32 -21.32 22.12
C ASN A 130 -23.99 -22.44 21.31
N VAL A 131 -23.37 -23.63 21.25
CA VAL A 131 -23.96 -24.81 20.62
C VAL A 131 -25.26 -25.19 21.34
N ASN A 132 -26.39 -25.22 20.61
CA ASN A 132 -27.71 -25.48 21.15
C ASN A 132 -28.46 -26.54 20.31
N PHE A 133 -28.61 -27.73 20.85
CA PHE A 133 -29.26 -28.87 20.18
C PHE A 133 -30.79 -28.78 20.11
N TYR A 134 -31.39 -27.73 20.65
CA TYR A 134 -32.81 -27.42 20.48
C TYR A 134 -33.05 -26.35 19.40
N GLY A 135 -31.97 -25.84 18.77
CA GLY A 135 -32.01 -24.89 17.68
C GLY A 135 -31.88 -25.54 16.30
N ASN A 136 -31.70 -24.70 15.28
CA ASN A 136 -31.37 -25.11 13.93
C ASN A 136 -30.53 -24.02 13.26
N ASN A 137 -29.94 -24.30 12.11
CA ASN A 137 -29.15 -23.37 11.29
C ASN A 137 -29.59 -23.48 9.81
N GLU A 138 -29.00 -22.67 8.92
CA GLU A 138 -29.35 -22.65 7.49
C GLU A 138 -29.11 -23.99 6.76
N TYR A 139 -28.20 -24.83 7.30
CA TYR A 139 -27.87 -26.16 6.75
C TYR A 139 -28.76 -27.28 7.29
N ASN A 140 -29.71 -26.97 8.18
CA ASN A 140 -30.63 -27.94 8.81
C ASN A 140 -29.93 -29.06 9.61
N ASP A 141 -28.84 -28.76 10.32
CA ASP A 141 -28.12 -29.72 11.16
C ASP A 141 -28.93 -30.15 12.40
N GLY A 142 -30.03 -29.47 12.73
CA GLY A 142 -30.84 -29.72 13.94
C GLY A 142 -30.17 -29.23 15.23
N PHE A 143 -29.26 -28.27 15.15
CA PHE A 143 -28.68 -27.49 16.22
C PHE A 143 -28.26 -26.10 15.71
N SER A 144 -28.12 -25.14 16.60
CA SER A 144 -27.60 -23.80 16.32
C SER A 144 -26.28 -23.55 17.03
N TYR A 145 -25.55 -22.58 16.60
CA TYR A 145 -24.25 -22.14 17.14
C TYR A 145 -24.02 -20.67 16.79
N ASP A 146 -23.04 -20.03 17.44
CA ASP A 146 -22.62 -18.70 17.05
C ASP A 146 -21.77 -18.77 15.76
N ASN A 147 -21.94 -17.77 14.91
CA ASN A 147 -21.22 -17.61 13.65
C ASN A 147 -20.59 -16.22 13.54
N TRP A 148 -19.79 -16.01 12.50
CA TRP A 148 -19.25 -14.72 12.15
C TRP A 148 -20.13 -14.03 11.09
N GLY A 149 -20.49 -12.77 11.35
CA GLY A 149 -21.19 -11.93 10.38
C GLY A 149 -22.61 -12.40 10.00
N GLY A 150 -23.20 -13.36 10.71
CA GLY A 150 -24.50 -13.96 10.36
C GLY A 150 -24.40 -15.10 9.34
N HIS A 151 -23.19 -15.60 9.06
CA HIS A 151 -22.93 -16.68 8.11
C HIS A 151 -22.65 -17.99 8.82
N ASP A 152 -23.59 -18.93 8.77
CA ASP A 152 -23.43 -20.25 9.42
C ASP A 152 -22.27 -21.09 8.86
N LEU A 153 -21.71 -20.70 7.71
CA LEU A 153 -20.48 -21.29 7.16
C LEU A 153 -19.23 -20.95 8.00
N LEU A 154 -19.24 -19.84 8.74
CA LEU A 154 -18.14 -19.33 9.55
C LEU A 154 -18.43 -19.58 11.04
N VAL A 155 -18.12 -20.80 11.50
CA VAL A 155 -18.49 -21.29 12.84
C VAL A 155 -17.57 -20.72 13.90
N LYS A 156 -18.09 -19.93 14.85
CA LYS A 156 -17.30 -19.20 15.84
C LYS A 156 -16.63 -20.13 16.84
N LEU A 157 -15.29 -20.06 16.93
CA LEU A 157 -14.48 -20.79 17.90
C LEU A 157 -14.66 -20.23 19.32
N ASN A 158 -14.71 -21.12 20.29
CA ASN A 158 -14.69 -20.77 21.71
C ASN A 158 -13.25 -20.57 22.20
N GLN A 159 -12.74 -19.36 22.04
CA GLN A 159 -11.36 -18.99 22.40
C GLN A 159 -11.11 -19.02 23.93
N CYS A 160 -12.16 -19.06 24.75
CA CYS A 160 -12.05 -19.28 26.19
C CYS A 160 -11.75 -20.74 26.54
N ASN A 161 -11.98 -21.68 25.61
CA ASN A 161 -11.63 -23.09 25.81
C ASN A 161 -10.10 -23.26 25.72
N PRO A 162 -9.44 -23.81 26.77
CA PRO A 162 -8.00 -24.05 26.77
C PRO A 162 -7.52 -24.94 25.61
N GLU A 163 -8.30 -25.97 25.23
CA GLU A 163 -7.94 -26.86 24.13
C GLU A 163 -7.90 -26.15 22.78
N VAL A 164 -8.86 -25.26 22.50
CA VAL A 164 -8.88 -24.40 21.30
C VAL A 164 -7.65 -23.49 21.29
N ARG A 165 -7.39 -22.84 22.42
CA ARG A 165 -6.23 -21.96 22.56
C ARG A 165 -4.91 -22.67 22.34
N ASP A 166 -4.73 -23.83 22.98
CA ASP A 166 -3.50 -24.63 22.87
C ASP A 166 -3.33 -25.16 21.43
N TYR A 167 -4.41 -25.62 20.80
CA TYR A 167 -4.40 -26.03 19.40
C TYR A 167 -3.94 -24.91 18.45
N ILE A 168 -4.46 -23.69 18.60
CA ILE A 168 -4.06 -22.56 17.75
C ILE A 168 -2.60 -22.12 18.04
N CYS A 169 -2.17 -22.14 19.30
CA CYS A 169 -0.77 -21.92 19.64
C CYS A 169 0.15 -22.96 18.95
N ASP A 170 -0.26 -24.22 18.88
CA ASP A 170 0.47 -25.28 18.18
C ASP A 170 0.43 -25.12 16.64
N VAL A 171 -0.65 -24.56 16.10
CA VAL A 171 -0.71 -24.17 14.69
C VAL A 171 0.35 -23.10 14.39
N ILE A 172 0.48 -22.08 15.22
CA ILE A 172 1.49 -21.02 15.03
C ILE A 172 2.91 -21.61 15.11
N ARG A 173 3.19 -22.49 16.08
CA ARG A 173 4.48 -23.20 16.15
C ARG A 173 4.75 -24.00 14.89
N PHE A 174 3.74 -24.74 14.40
CA PHE A 174 3.84 -25.48 13.16
C PHE A 174 4.14 -24.57 11.95
N TRP A 175 3.50 -23.41 11.83
CA TRP A 175 3.76 -22.48 10.72
C TRP A 175 5.19 -21.95 10.73
N VAL A 176 5.75 -21.65 11.91
CA VAL A 176 7.14 -21.22 12.01
C VAL A 176 8.10 -22.38 11.68
N ASP A 177 7.88 -23.57 12.24
CA ASP A 177 8.75 -24.72 12.03
C ASP A 177 8.72 -25.21 10.57
N ALA A 178 7.54 -25.22 9.94
CA ALA A 178 7.36 -25.74 8.59
C ALA A 178 7.73 -24.73 7.50
N PHE A 179 7.41 -23.44 7.71
CA PHE A 179 7.46 -22.40 6.66
C PHE A 179 8.41 -21.24 6.99
N ASP A 180 8.92 -21.16 8.22
CA ASP A 180 9.80 -20.07 8.69
C ASP A 180 9.18 -18.66 8.57
N ILE A 181 7.88 -18.51 8.78
CA ILE A 181 7.19 -17.21 8.68
C ILE A 181 7.66 -16.24 9.76
N ASP A 182 7.48 -14.93 9.52
CA ASP A 182 7.98 -13.85 10.37
C ASP A 182 6.87 -13.17 11.19
N GLY A 183 5.63 -13.54 10.96
CA GLY A 183 4.50 -12.96 11.69
C GLY A 183 3.15 -13.44 11.19
N ILE A 184 2.11 -12.90 11.81
CA ILE A 184 0.71 -13.21 11.52
C ILE A 184 -0.11 -11.92 11.59
N CYS A 185 -1.03 -11.74 10.64
CA CYS A 185 -2.15 -10.83 10.74
C CYS A 185 -3.37 -11.60 11.25
N LEU A 186 -3.93 -11.24 12.39
CA LEU A 186 -5.13 -11.87 12.93
C LEU A 186 -6.37 -11.26 12.29
N ASP A 187 -7.09 -12.08 11.52
CA ASP A 187 -8.41 -11.75 10.99
C ASP A 187 -9.39 -11.44 12.13
N ALA A 188 -10.23 -10.41 11.94
CA ALA A 188 -11.28 -10.01 12.90
C ALA A 188 -10.76 -9.87 14.34
N ALA A 189 -9.58 -9.28 14.54
CA ALA A 189 -8.93 -9.20 15.85
C ALA A 189 -9.75 -8.37 16.87
N ASP A 190 -10.63 -7.51 16.41
CA ASP A 190 -11.49 -6.69 17.26
C ASP A 190 -12.54 -7.50 18.05
N VAL A 191 -12.82 -8.74 17.66
CA VAL A 191 -13.75 -9.66 18.33
C VAL A 191 -13.09 -10.88 18.98
N LEU A 192 -11.75 -10.96 18.94
CA LEU A 192 -10.99 -12.01 19.60
C LEU A 192 -10.96 -11.80 21.13
N ASP A 193 -10.93 -12.91 21.87
CA ASP A 193 -10.76 -12.89 23.32
C ASP A 193 -9.36 -12.38 23.72
N PHE A 194 -9.28 -11.49 24.72
CA PHE A 194 -8.00 -10.88 25.12
C PHE A 194 -7.04 -11.88 25.77
N GLU A 195 -7.53 -12.86 26.53
CA GLU A 195 -6.67 -13.90 27.11
C GLU A 195 -6.15 -14.86 26.04
N PHE A 196 -6.96 -15.09 24.99
CA PHE A 196 -6.50 -15.78 23.79
C PHE A 196 -5.37 -14.99 23.08
N MET A 197 -5.55 -13.70 22.81
CA MET A 197 -4.50 -12.87 22.21
C MET A 197 -3.22 -12.84 23.04
N LYS A 198 -3.33 -12.78 24.39
CA LYS A 198 -2.16 -12.87 25.28
C LYS A 198 -1.45 -14.22 25.18
N ALA A 199 -2.20 -15.32 24.99
CA ALA A 199 -1.58 -16.63 24.76
C ALA A 199 -0.82 -16.66 23.43
N LEU A 200 -1.41 -16.14 22.35
CA LEU A 200 -0.73 -16.01 21.06
C LEU A 200 0.53 -15.15 21.18
N ARG A 201 0.47 -14.03 21.94
CA ARG A 201 1.65 -13.16 22.17
C ARG A 201 2.77 -13.89 22.91
N ARG A 202 2.46 -14.67 23.96
CA ARG A 202 3.46 -15.49 24.66
C ARG A 202 4.09 -16.50 23.70
N THR A 203 3.26 -17.22 22.95
CA THR A 203 3.74 -18.18 21.95
C THR A 203 4.66 -17.50 20.92
N ALA A 204 4.26 -16.36 20.37
CA ALA A 204 5.08 -15.59 19.44
C ALA A 204 6.46 -15.25 20.01
N ASN A 205 6.51 -14.73 21.25
CA ASN A 205 7.75 -14.37 21.92
C ASN A 205 8.66 -15.57 22.21
N GLU A 206 8.09 -16.77 22.35
CA GLU A 206 8.83 -18.01 22.64
C GLU A 206 9.47 -18.63 21.40
N ILE A 207 8.83 -18.50 20.22
CA ILE A 207 9.18 -19.28 19.03
C ILE A 207 10.16 -18.57 18.10
N LYS A 208 10.08 -17.25 17.98
CA LYS A 208 10.95 -16.49 17.06
C LYS A 208 11.15 -15.07 17.59
N GLU A 209 12.40 -14.62 17.62
CA GLU A 209 12.73 -13.24 17.96
C GLU A 209 12.08 -12.29 16.95
N ASP A 210 11.46 -11.21 17.42
CA ASP A 210 10.75 -10.23 16.61
C ASP A 210 9.60 -10.80 15.75
N PHE A 211 9.00 -11.94 16.13
CA PHE A 211 7.81 -12.45 15.46
C PHE A 211 6.65 -11.45 15.61
N TRP A 212 6.15 -10.96 14.49
CA TRP A 212 5.16 -9.90 14.49
C TRP A 212 3.72 -10.41 14.57
N LEU A 213 2.98 -9.95 15.57
CA LEU A 213 1.54 -10.13 15.66
C LEU A 213 0.85 -8.80 15.34
N MET A 214 0.26 -8.71 14.18
CA MET A 214 -0.66 -7.64 13.78
C MET A 214 -2.10 -8.16 13.89
N GLY A 215 -3.07 -7.28 14.07
CA GLY A 215 -4.48 -7.65 14.05
C GLY A 215 -5.32 -6.70 13.23
N GLU A 216 -6.33 -7.24 12.59
CA GLU A 216 -7.33 -6.43 11.93
C GLU A 216 -8.29 -5.86 12.97
N VAL A 217 -8.29 -4.53 13.12
CA VAL A 217 -9.20 -3.79 14.00
C VAL A 217 -9.79 -2.62 13.22
N ILE A 218 -11.11 -2.69 12.97
CA ILE A 218 -11.79 -1.68 12.16
C ILE A 218 -12.11 -0.43 12.98
N HIS A 219 -12.60 -0.60 14.21
CA HIS A 219 -13.09 0.49 15.04
C HIS A 219 -12.65 0.35 16.50
N GLY A 220 -12.55 1.49 17.19
CA GLY A 220 -12.33 1.53 18.63
C GLY A 220 -11.08 2.29 19.04
N ASP A 221 -10.70 2.09 20.29
CA ASP A 221 -9.44 2.57 20.85
C ASP A 221 -8.36 1.51 20.61
N TYR A 222 -7.48 1.76 19.64
CA TYR A 222 -6.46 0.83 19.20
C TYR A 222 -5.50 0.38 20.31
N SER A 223 -5.32 1.19 21.37
CA SER A 223 -4.48 0.83 22.51
C SER A 223 -4.97 -0.40 23.29
N ARG A 224 -6.25 -0.74 23.15
CA ARG A 224 -6.80 -1.96 23.74
C ARG A 224 -6.22 -3.23 23.16
N TRP A 225 -5.91 -3.22 21.86
CA TRP A 225 -5.36 -4.37 21.13
C TRP A 225 -3.86 -4.27 20.93
N ALA A 226 -3.35 -3.09 20.56
CA ALA A 226 -1.93 -2.86 20.33
C ALA A 226 -1.27 -2.33 21.62
N ASN A 227 -0.61 -3.24 22.33
CA ASN A 227 0.07 -2.93 23.59
C ASN A 227 1.12 -4.01 23.93
N GLY A 228 1.75 -3.90 25.10
CA GLY A 228 2.81 -4.82 25.54
C GLY A 228 2.38 -6.27 25.75
N ASP A 229 1.07 -6.52 25.99
CA ASP A 229 0.56 -7.83 26.41
C ASP A 229 -0.15 -8.59 25.29
N THR A 230 -0.70 -7.88 24.29
CA THR A 230 -1.52 -8.44 23.22
C THR A 230 -0.83 -8.34 21.85
N LEU A 231 -1.23 -7.42 20.99
CA LEU A 231 -0.69 -7.31 19.65
C LEU A 231 0.42 -6.26 19.56
N HIS A 232 1.35 -6.44 18.62
CA HIS A 232 2.39 -5.45 18.35
C HIS A 232 1.84 -4.25 17.57
N SER A 233 0.84 -4.48 16.73
CA SER A 233 0.23 -3.49 15.83
C SER A 233 -1.19 -3.89 15.48
N VAL A 234 -1.95 -2.94 14.97
CA VAL A 234 -3.25 -3.17 14.33
C VAL A 234 -3.37 -2.32 13.07
N THR A 235 -4.33 -2.67 12.22
CA THR A 235 -4.68 -1.94 10.99
C THR A 235 -5.21 -0.55 11.31
N ASP A 236 -4.75 0.49 10.58
CA ASP A 236 -5.22 1.88 10.76
C ASP A 236 -6.38 2.22 9.81
N TYR A 237 -7.55 1.66 10.06
CA TYR A 237 -8.77 1.99 9.34
C TYR A 237 -9.20 3.47 9.53
N ALA A 238 -8.82 4.08 10.66
CA ALA A 238 -9.11 5.49 10.89
C ALA A 238 -8.32 6.37 9.93
N LEU A 239 -7.03 6.08 9.73
CA LEU A 239 -6.19 6.81 8.76
C LEU A 239 -6.61 6.47 7.32
N HIS A 240 -6.90 5.20 7.00
CA HIS A 240 -7.47 4.81 5.70
C HIS A 240 -8.68 5.69 5.35
N LYS A 241 -9.65 5.80 6.27
CA LYS A 241 -10.83 6.64 6.07
C LYS A 241 -10.46 8.11 5.88
N ALA A 242 -9.60 8.66 6.74
CA ALA A 242 -9.20 10.06 6.68
C ALA A 242 -8.43 10.39 5.38
N LEU A 243 -7.61 9.47 4.86
CA LEU A 243 -6.86 9.67 3.62
C LEU A 243 -7.79 9.86 2.42
N TYR A 244 -8.76 8.97 2.18
CA TYR A 244 -9.64 9.16 1.02
C TYR A 244 -10.67 10.28 1.23
N SER A 245 -11.29 10.41 2.42
CA SER A 245 -12.29 11.44 2.66
C SER A 245 -11.67 12.83 2.73
N GLY A 246 -10.53 12.98 3.38
CA GLY A 246 -9.82 14.26 3.46
C GLY A 246 -9.40 14.80 2.08
N HIS A 247 -9.11 13.93 1.12
CA HIS A 247 -8.86 14.33 -0.26
C HIS A 247 -10.16 14.65 -1.01
N ASN A 248 -11.18 13.80 -0.89
CA ASN A 248 -12.46 13.99 -1.58
C ASN A 248 -13.19 15.26 -1.11
N ASP A 249 -13.14 15.53 0.20
CA ASP A 249 -13.78 16.70 0.83
C ASP A 249 -12.86 17.94 0.87
N ARG A 250 -11.63 17.80 0.35
CA ARG A 250 -10.58 18.83 0.38
C ARG A 250 -10.36 19.38 1.80
N ASN A 251 -10.18 18.46 2.74
CA ASN A 251 -10.09 18.79 4.16
C ASN A 251 -8.97 18.02 4.87
N TYR A 252 -7.75 18.53 4.78
CA TYR A 252 -6.59 17.92 5.45
C TYR A 252 -6.63 18.01 6.98
N PHE A 253 -7.51 18.82 7.58
CA PHE A 253 -7.72 18.80 9.03
C PHE A 253 -8.17 17.43 9.53
N GLU A 254 -8.92 16.67 8.73
CA GLU A 254 -9.36 15.32 9.09
C GLU A 254 -8.18 14.38 9.24
N ILE A 255 -7.23 14.41 8.30
CA ILE A 255 -6.02 13.58 8.33
C ILE A 255 -5.16 13.96 9.54
N ALA A 256 -4.84 15.25 9.69
CA ALA A 256 -4.01 15.73 10.79
C ALA A 256 -4.64 15.44 12.17
N HIS A 257 -5.97 15.58 12.28
CA HIS A 257 -6.68 15.24 13.51
C HIS A 257 -6.57 13.73 13.83
N THR A 258 -6.74 12.88 12.82
CA THR A 258 -6.62 11.43 12.99
C THR A 258 -5.23 11.03 13.47
N VAL A 259 -4.17 11.54 12.82
CA VAL A 259 -2.77 11.29 13.21
C VAL A 259 -2.51 11.72 14.65
N LYS A 260 -2.93 12.93 15.03
CA LYS A 260 -2.75 13.45 16.40
C LYS A 260 -3.52 12.62 17.43
N ARG A 261 -4.77 12.27 17.14
CA ARG A 261 -5.60 11.43 18.02
C ARG A 261 -4.94 10.06 18.23
N THR A 262 -4.56 9.39 17.17
CA THR A 262 -3.93 8.06 17.23
C THR A 262 -2.62 8.14 18.01
N GLY A 263 -1.75 9.10 17.72
CA GLY A 263 -0.49 9.28 18.44
C GLY A 263 -0.65 9.68 19.92
N SER A 264 -1.82 10.21 20.32
CA SER A 264 -2.09 10.55 21.72
C SER A 264 -2.57 9.37 22.58
N ILE A 265 -3.11 8.32 21.96
CA ILE A 265 -3.66 7.16 22.68
C ILE A 265 -2.74 5.94 22.67
N LEU A 266 -1.85 5.86 21.68
CA LEU A 266 -0.92 4.73 21.57
C LEU A 266 0.39 4.97 22.34
N PRO A 267 1.00 3.93 22.91
CA PRO A 267 2.39 3.99 23.36
C PRO A 267 3.33 4.42 22.22
N ALA A 268 4.36 5.20 22.54
CA ALA A 268 5.26 5.79 21.53
C ALA A 268 6.01 4.76 20.65
N ASN A 269 6.11 3.52 21.12
CA ASN A 269 6.76 2.41 20.41
C ASN A 269 5.78 1.55 19.62
N ILE A 270 4.52 1.95 19.49
CA ILE A 270 3.52 1.22 18.70
C ILE A 270 3.28 1.95 17.39
N HIS A 271 3.53 1.25 16.29
CA HIS A 271 3.30 1.71 14.93
C HIS A 271 2.13 0.93 14.32
N LEU A 272 1.13 1.64 13.79
CA LEU A 272 0.00 1.02 13.13
C LEU A 272 0.33 0.63 11.69
N TYR A 273 -0.39 -0.36 11.17
CA TYR A 273 -0.31 -0.79 9.78
C TYR A 273 -1.19 0.11 8.91
N ASN A 274 -0.53 1.00 8.16
CA ASN A 274 -1.18 2.00 7.31
C ASN A 274 -1.44 1.44 5.92
N PHE A 275 -2.63 1.69 5.39
CA PHE A 275 -3.02 1.27 4.05
C PHE A 275 -4.02 2.25 3.44
N VAL A 276 -4.17 2.22 2.13
CA VAL A 276 -5.16 3.03 1.39
C VAL A 276 -6.28 2.18 0.80
N ASP A 277 -6.01 0.90 0.57
CA ASP A 277 -6.98 -0.12 0.18
C ASP A 277 -6.49 -1.52 0.60
N ASN A 278 -7.40 -2.49 0.59
CA ASN A 278 -7.14 -3.90 0.87
C ASN A 278 -8.17 -4.79 0.16
N HIS A 279 -8.23 -6.07 0.52
CA HIS A 279 -9.12 -7.06 -0.08
C HIS A 279 -10.60 -6.91 0.32
N ASP A 280 -10.94 -6.02 1.29
CA ASP A 280 -12.29 -5.81 1.82
C ASP A 280 -12.85 -4.41 1.57
N VAL A 281 -12.00 -3.45 1.18
CA VAL A 281 -12.41 -2.09 0.88
C VAL A 281 -12.14 -1.73 -0.57
N GLU A 282 -12.92 -0.77 -1.08
CA GLU A 282 -12.76 -0.31 -2.46
C GLU A 282 -11.35 0.18 -2.74
N ARG A 283 -10.86 -0.09 -3.96
CA ARG A 283 -9.57 0.40 -4.45
C ARG A 283 -9.46 1.91 -4.32
N ILE A 284 -8.30 2.40 -3.87
CA ILE A 284 -8.12 3.83 -3.62
C ILE A 284 -8.38 4.68 -4.87
N ILE A 285 -7.92 4.23 -6.03
CA ILE A 285 -8.13 4.94 -7.30
C ILE A 285 -9.62 5.04 -7.68
N THR A 286 -10.43 4.08 -7.26
CA THR A 286 -11.90 4.11 -7.44
C THR A 286 -12.56 5.04 -6.43
N LYS A 287 -12.07 5.06 -5.21
CA LYS A 287 -12.62 5.82 -4.09
C LYS A 287 -12.36 7.32 -4.21
N LEU A 288 -11.27 7.71 -4.86
CA LEU A 288 -10.92 9.11 -5.09
C LEU A 288 -11.81 9.75 -6.17
N HIS A 289 -12.47 10.86 -5.83
CA HIS A 289 -13.27 11.65 -6.77
C HIS A 289 -12.40 12.28 -7.87
N ASN A 290 -11.20 12.74 -7.50
CA ASN A 290 -10.17 13.20 -8.44
C ASN A 290 -9.00 12.23 -8.39
N LYS A 291 -8.75 11.52 -9.49
CA LYS A 291 -7.67 10.51 -9.57
C LYS A 291 -6.26 11.11 -9.42
N ALA A 292 -6.09 12.41 -9.70
CA ALA A 292 -4.82 13.10 -9.45
C ALA A 292 -4.43 13.11 -7.96
N HIS A 293 -5.39 12.94 -7.05
CA HIS A 293 -5.11 12.78 -5.62
C HIS A 293 -4.39 11.47 -5.27
N TYR A 294 -4.25 10.54 -6.21
CA TYR A 294 -3.45 9.33 -6.00
C TYR A 294 -2.03 9.67 -5.53
N LEU A 295 -1.42 10.71 -6.13
CA LEU A 295 -0.08 11.15 -5.77
C LEU A 295 0.02 11.64 -4.31
N PRO A 296 -0.71 12.69 -3.86
CA PRO A 296 -0.59 13.16 -2.48
C PRO A 296 -1.07 12.14 -1.45
N VAL A 297 -2.04 11.27 -1.77
CA VAL A 297 -2.48 10.16 -0.89
C VAL A 297 -1.33 9.21 -0.60
N HIS A 298 -0.57 8.79 -1.62
CA HIS A 298 0.53 7.83 -1.42
C HIS A 298 1.77 8.48 -0.79
N ILE A 299 2.03 9.78 -1.06
CA ILE A 299 3.04 10.52 -0.30
C ILE A 299 2.70 10.49 1.20
N LEU A 300 1.45 10.74 1.56
CA LEU A 300 1.00 10.70 2.95
C LEU A 300 1.06 9.28 3.53
N LEU A 301 0.68 8.24 2.77
CA LEU A 301 0.77 6.85 3.19
C LEU A 301 2.19 6.48 3.63
N TYR A 302 3.20 6.89 2.87
CA TYR A 302 4.60 6.56 3.15
C TYR A 302 5.26 7.46 4.19
N ALA A 303 4.75 8.67 4.39
CA ALA A 303 5.41 9.67 5.22
C ALA A 303 4.76 9.91 6.58
N LEU A 304 3.47 9.60 6.77
CA LEU A 304 2.81 9.68 8.06
C LEU A 304 3.29 8.59 9.01
N PRO A 305 3.24 8.82 10.34
CA PRO A 305 3.61 7.78 11.31
C PRO A 305 2.87 6.47 11.09
N GLY A 306 3.58 5.35 11.08
CA GLY A 306 3.04 4.01 10.88
C GLY A 306 3.85 3.20 9.87
N ILE A 307 3.37 2.00 9.55
CA ILE A 307 4.01 1.02 8.67
C ILE A 307 3.23 1.01 7.35
N PRO A 308 3.77 1.55 6.24
CA PRO A 308 3.05 1.65 4.98
C PRO A 308 2.87 0.31 4.30
N SER A 309 1.70 0.10 3.71
CA SER A 309 1.38 -1.08 2.92
C SER A 309 0.68 -0.73 1.62
N ILE A 310 1.03 -1.45 0.57
CA ILE A 310 0.39 -1.42 -0.75
C ILE A 310 -0.36 -2.74 -0.95
N TYR A 311 -1.59 -2.67 -1.38
CA TYR A 311 -2.36 -3.83 -1.77
C TYR A 311 -2.12 -4.15 -3.25
N TYR A 312 -1.95 -5.44 -3.61
CA TYR A 312 -1.58 -5.85 -4.95
C TYR A 312 -2.48 -5.25 -6.06
N GLY A 313 -1.86 -4.69 -7.07
CA GLY A 313 -2.54 -4.01 -8.18
C GLY A 313 -2.81 -2.53 -7.95
N SER A 314 -2.70 -2.01 -6.72
CA SER A 314 -2.87 -0.57 -6.47
C SER A 314 -1.76 0.26 -7.09
N GLU A 315 -0.55 -0.28 -7.18
CA GLU A 315 0.58 0.33 -7.86
C GLU A 315 0.39 0.44 -9.38
N PHE A 316 -0.51 -0.35 -9.96
CA PHE A 316 -0.90 -0.24 -11.37
C PHE A 316 -2.10 0.70 -11.59
N GLY A 317 -2.71 1.19 -10.50
CA GLY A 317 -3.92 1.99 -10.56
C GLY A 317 -5.17 1.18 -10.92
N ILE A 318 -5.22 -0.11 -10.55
CA ILE A 318 -6.37 -0.99 -10.81
C ILE A 318 -7.59 -0.50 -10.05
N GLU A 319 -8.70 -0.34 -10.75
CA GLU A 319 -10.00 0.00 -10.18
C GLU A 319 -10.71 -1.23 -9.59
N GLY A 320 -11.53 -1.02 -8.57
CA GLY A 320 -12.38 -2.05 -7.99
C GLY A 320 -13.34 -1.47 -6.97
N ARG A 321 -14.61 -1.87 -7.07
CA ARG A 321 -15.69 -1.46 -6.16
C ARG A 321 -16.18 -2.65 -5.37
N LYS A 322 -16.58 -2.40 -4.14
CA LYS A 322 -17.30 -3.41 -3.35
C LYS A 322 -18.70 -3.56 -3.94
N GLU A 323 -19.01 -4.77 -4.42
CA GLU A 323 -20.32 -5.10 -4.98
C GLU A 323 -21.17 -5.79 -3.91
N TRP A 324 -22.50 -5.68 -4.05
CA TRP A 324 -23.38 -6.36 -3.12
C TRP A 324 -23.26 -7.88 -3.29
N GLY A 325 -22.77 -8.56 -2.24
CA GLY A 325 -22.60 -10.02 -2.23
C GLY A 325 -21.39 -10.56 -2.99
N SER A 326 -20.45 -9.70 -3.42
CA SER A 326 -19.20 -10.12 -4.04
C SER A 326 -18.05 -9.14 -3.78
N ASP A 327 -16.88 -9.68 -3.46
CA ASP A 327 -15.62 -8.93 -3.36
C ASP A 327 -14.69 -9.22 -4.56
N ASP A 328 -15.17 -9.86 -5.61
CA ASP A 328 -14.36 -10.30 -6.75
C ASP A 328 -13.58 -9.16 -7.41
N SER A 329 -14.21 -7.98 -7.57
CA SER A 329 -13.56 -6.81 -8.16
C SER A 329 -12.42 -6.24 -7.30
N LEU A 330 -12.41 -6.57 -6.00
CA LEU A 330 -11.34 -6.20 -5.07
C LEU A 330 -10.18 -7.22 -5.07
N ARG A 331 -10.43 -8.45 -5.57
CA ARG A 331 -9.53 -9.61 -5.52
C ARG A 331 -9.22 -10.17 -6.92
N PRO A 332 -8.85 -9.33 -7.91
CA PRO A 332 -8.71 -9.76 -9.30
C PRO A 332 -7.50 -10.67 -9.51
N TYR A 333 -7.58 -11.50 -10.56
CA TYR A 333 -6.40 -12.09 -11.16
C TYR A 333 -5.57 -10.99 -11.83
N ILE A 334 -4.24 -11.04 -11.68
CA ILE A 334 -3.32 -10.11 -12.34
C ILE A 334 -2.16 -10.92 -12.94
N ASP A 335 -1.96 -10.78 -14.24
CA ASP A 335 -0.75 -11.25 -14.90
C ASP A 335 0.32 -10.16 -14.87
N LEU A 336 1.39 -10.39 -14.11
CA LEU A 336 2.48 -9.41 -13.98
C LEU A 336 3.16 -9.10 -15.34
N GLN A 337 3.06 -10.01 -16.33
CA GLN A 337 3.64 -9.77 -17.66
C GLN A 337 2.94 -8.63 -18.41
N GLU A 338 1.66 -8.39 -18.15
CA GLU A 338 0.93 -7.27 -18.73
C GLU A 338 1.42 -5.92 -18.22
N HIS A 339 2.12 -5.90 -17.07
CA HIS A 339 2.60 -4.71 -16.35
C HIS A 339 4.12 -4.49 -16.42
N ILE A 340 4.84 -5.24 -17.26
CA ILE A 340 6.33 -5.13 -17.32
C ILE A 340 6.83 -3.76 -17.79
N HIS A 341 6.01 -3.02 -18.54
CA HIS A 341 6.34 -1.67 -19.04
C HIS A 341 5.85 -0.56 -18.09
N ASP A 342 5.09 -0.87 -17.05
CA ASP A 342 4.51 0.11 -16.14
C ASP A 342 5.56 0.89 -15.35
N TYR A 343 6.73 0.32 -15.13
CA TYR A 343 7.87 1.04 -14.52
C TYR A 343 8.32 2.28 -15.32
N GLU A 344 8.02 2.32 -16.62
CA GLU A 344 8.39 3.40 -17.52
C GLU A 344 7.19 4.28 -17.89
N THR A 345 6.00 3.69 -18.01
CA THR A 345 4.82 4.31 -18.62
C THR A 345 3.71 4.64 -17.63
N ASN A 346 3.57 3.89 -16.52
CA ASN A 346 2.48 4.07 -15.56
C ASN A 346 2.91 4.99 -14.40
N GLU A 347 2.24 6.11 -14.24
CA GLU A 347 2.57 7.11 -13.21
C GLU A 347 2.36 6.58 -11.79
N CYS A 348 1.34 5.74 -11.55
CA CYS A 348 1.12 5.11 -10.25
C CYS A 348 2.31 4.22 -9.88
N THR A 349 2.73 3.33 -10.80
CA THR A 349 3.87 2.42 -10.57
C THR A 349 5.16 3.21 -10.33
N ARG A 350 5.42 4.22 -11.14
CA ARG A 350 6.62 5.07 -10.99
C ARG A 350 6.65 5.80 -9.66
N LEU A 351 5.49 6.29 -9.20
CA LEU A 351 5.37 6.93 -7.89
C LEU A 351 5.70 5.95 -6.77
N ILE A 352 5.07 4.75 -6.75
CA ILE A 352 5.30 3.75 -5.69
C ILE A 352 6.76 3.30 -5.66
N VAL A 353 7.37 3.04 -6.83
CA VAL A 353 8.82 2.74 -6.93
C VAL A 353 9.67 3.85 -6.32
N ARG A 354 9.34 5.10 -6.61
CA ARG A 354 10.05 6.26 -6.08
C ARG A 354 9.90 6.38 -4.57
N LEU A 355 8.68 6.27 -4.06
CA LEU A 355 8.39 6.32 -2.62
C LEU A 355 9.08 5.18 -1.85
N GLY A 356 9.10 3.97 -2.38
CA GLY A 356 9.81 2.84 -1.77
C GLY A 356 11.32 3.09 -1.66
N LYS A 357 11.94 3.67 -2.71
CA LYS A 357 13.37 4.04 -2.68
C LYS A 357 13.66 5.17 -1.70
N ILE A 358 12.78 6.16 -1.61
CA ILE A 358 12.87 7.23 -0.61
C ILE A 358 12.82 6.63 0.80
N TYR A 359 11.85 5.78 1.06
CA TYR A 359 11.66 5.13 2.37
C TYR A 359 12.84 4.22 2.75
N ALA A 360 13.46 3.57 1.76
CA ALA A 360 14.65 2.74 1.99
C ALA A 360 15.85 3.55 2.48
N VAL A 361 16.03 4.79 2.01
CA VAL A 361 17.17 5.66 2.34
C VAL A 361 16.87 6.56 3.53
N TYR A 362 15.69 7.20 3.54
CA TYR A 362 15.33 8.19 4.57
C TYR A 362 14.50 7.51 5.68
N LYS A 363 15.21 6.87 6.59
CA LYS A 363 14.61 6.10 7.70
C LYS A 363 13.80 6.95 8.68
N GLU A 364 13.97 8.26 8.66
CA GLU A 364 13.13 9.22 9.39
C GLU A 364 11.65 9.07 9.03
N LEU A 365 11.32 8.62 7.82
CA LEU A 365 9.93 8.34 7.44
C LEU A 365 9.32 7.20 8.25
N ALA A 366 10.15 6.23 8.68
CA ALA A 366 9.71 5.13 9.53
C ALA A 366 9.57 5.55 11.01
N TRP A 367 10.60 6.22 11.58
CA TRP A 367 10.69 6.43 13.02
C TRP A 367 10.95 7.86 13.47
N GLY A 368 11.21 8.82 12.55
CA GLY A 368 11.47 10.21 12.90
C GLY A 368 10.27 10.87 13.59
N ASP A 369 10.56 11.84 14.46
CA ASP A 369 9.54 12.58 15.19
C ASP A 369 8.63 13.35 14.23
N TYR A 370 7.32 13.21 14.44
CA TYR A 370 6.33 13.93 13.66
C TYR A 370 6.09 15.34 14.22
N ARG A 371 6.21 16.35 13.35
CA ARG A 371 5.93 17.74 13.70
C ARG A 371 5.16 18.46 12.59
N GLU A 372 3.95 18.91 12.87
CA GLU A 372 3.17 19.74 11.95
C GLU A 372 3.82 21.12 11.77
N LEU A 373 3.98 21.56 10.53
CA LEU A 373 4.55 22.85 10.16
C LEU A 373 3.50 23.81 9.62
N LEU A 374 2.59 23.32 8.78
CA LEU A 374 1.49 24.11 8.22
C LEU A 374 0.29 23.20 7.95
N LEU A 375 -0.89 23.66 8.33
CA LEU A 375 -2.13 22.95 8.07
C LEU A 375 -3.23 23.95 7.65
N THR A 376 -3.80 23.69 6.49
CA THR A 376 -5.01 24.35 5.98
C THR A 376 -6.00 23.29 5.50
N THR A 377 -7.13 23.68 4.97
CA THR A 377 -8.04 22.72 4.33
C THR A 377 -7.39 22.01 3.13
N GLY A 378 -6.60 22.75 2.33
CA GLY A 378 -6.02 22.26 1.07
C GLY A 378 -4.54 21.91 1.12
N GLN A 379 -3.80 22.34 2.14
CA GLN A 379 -2.36 22.11 2.24
C GLN A 379 -2.00 21.53 3.60
N TYR A 380 -1.11 20.55 3.56
CA TYR A 380 -0.59 19.92 4.77
C TYR A 380 0.93 19.76 4.65
N VAL A 381 1.65 20.39 5.59
CA VAL A 381 3.11 20.33 5.67
C VAL A 381 3.52 19.87 7.06
N PHE A 382 4.38 18.88 7.12
CA PHE A 382 4.93 18.36 8.36
C PHE A 382 6.37 17.88 8.16
N ALA A 383 7.09 17.73 9.26
CA ALA A 383 8.43 17.18 9.27
C ALA A 383 8.45 15.81 9.94
N ARG A 384 9.33 14.95 9.45
CA ARG A 384 9.81 13.74 10.10
C ARG A 384 11.31 13.96 10.35
N ASP A 385 11.68 14.45 11.55
CA ASP A 385 13.02 14.99 11.84
C ASP A 385 13.50 15.99 10.76
N GLY A 386 14.52 15.64 9.98
CA GLY A 386 15.07 16.51 8.93
C GLY A 386 14.40 16.42 7.56
N VAL A 387 13.42 15.52 7.38
CA VAL A 387 12.66 15.35 6.12
C VAL A 387 11.38 16.15 6.21
N VAL A 388 11.08 16.98 5.22
CA VAL A 388 9.87 17.82 5.18
C VAL A 388 8.95 17.37 4.06
N ILE A 389 7.71 17.10 4.41
CA ILE A 389 6.67 16.63 3.51
C ILE A 389 5.65 17.72 3.32
N ALA A 390 5.32 18.06 2.07
CA ALA A 390 4.32 19.07 1.72
C ALA A 390 3.37 18.52 0.66
N VAL A 391 2.07 18.57 0.91
CA VAL A 391 1.03 18.12 -0.03
C VAL A 391 -0.03 19.20 -0.25
N ASN A 392 -0.59 19.22 -1.47
CA ASN A 392 -1.63 20.13 -1.91
C ASN A 392 -2.77 19.32 -2.56
N ASN A 393 -3.98 19.37 -2.01
CA ASN A 393 -5.17 18.73 -2.60
C ASN A 393 -6.07 19.69 -3.39
N ALA A 394 -5.66 20.96 -3.51
CA ALA A 394 -6.41 21.95 -4.28
C ALA A 394 -6.16 21.80 -5.79
N ASP A 395 -7.14 22.20 -6.61
CA ASP A 395 -7.01 22.24 -8.08
C ASP A 395 -6.23 23.46 -8.57
N GLN A 396 -5.52 24.14 -7.68
CA GLN A 396 -4.76 25.35 -7.97
C GLN A 396 -3.35 25.23 -7.43
N GLN A 397 -2.40 25.81 -8.16
CA GLN A 397 -1.05 25.99 -7.67
C GLN A 397 -1.05 26.90 -6.46
N VAL A 398 -0.25 26.57 -5.46
CA VAL A 398 -0.14 27.34 -4.21
C VAL A 398 1.31 27.64 -3.89
N GLN A 399 1.55 28.87 -3.44
CA GLN A 399 2.84 29.29 -2.90
C GLN A 399 2.75 29.31 -1.37
N LEU A 400 3.67 28.59 -0.71
CA LEU A 400 3.71 28.45 0.74
C LEU A 400 5.01 29.01 1.29
N SER A 401 4.91 29.74 2.41
CA SER A 401 6.07 30.15 3.21
C SER A 401 6.21 29.18 4.38
N LEU A 402 7.36 28.51 4.49
CA LEU A 402 7.60 27.45 5.47
C LEU A 402 8.78 27.80 6.38
N ASP A 403 8.64 27.42 7.65
CA ASP A 403 9.75 27.39 8.57
C ASP A 403 10.48 26.05 8.41
N MET A 404 11.71 26.09 7.87
CA MET A 404 12.59 24.93 7.68
C MET A 404 13.96 25.22 8.29
N PRO A 405 14.67 24.21 8.79
CA PRO A 405 16.07 24.40 9.22
C PRO A 405 16.91 25.00 8.09
N GLU A 406 17.90 25.82 8.46
CA GLU A 406 18.81 26.43 7.48
C GLU A 406 19.57 25.36 6.70
N GLY A 407 19.61 25.50 5.36
CA GLY A 407 20.29 24.55 4.47
C GLY A 407 19.68 24.45 3.09
N GLU A 408 20.31 23.62 2.28
CA GLU A 408 19.85 23.28 0.93
C GLU A 408 19.09 21.95 0.96
N TYR A 409 17.95 21.92 0.27
CA TYR A 409 17.06 20.75 0.20
C TYR A 409 16.71 20.44 -1.26
N GLU A 410 16.52 19.16 -1.53
CA GLU A 410 15.99 18.68 -2.81
C GLU A 410 14.65 17.98 -2.60
N GLY A 411 13.68 18.32 -3.42
CA GLY A 411 12.40 17.64 -3.52
C GLY A 411 12.54 16.35 -4.33
N LEU A 412 12.16 15.23 -3.75
CA LEU A 412 12.40 13.91 -4.33
C LEU A 412 11.27 13.44 -5.27
N ILE A 413 10.18 14.18 -5.38
CA ILE A 413 9.06 13.84 -6.29
C ILE A 413 9.22 14.58 -7.63
N ASN A 414 9.38 15.91 -7.59
CA ASN A 414 9.42 16.76 -8.79
C ASN A 414 10.79 17.41 -9.03
N GLY A 415 11.78 17.17 -8.14
CA GLY A 415 13.12 17.75 -8.28
C GLY A 415 13.19 19.24 -7.94
N MET A 416 12.37 19.70 -7.02
CA MET A 416 12.35 21.09 -6.59
C MET A 416 13.54 21.39 -5.66
N HIS A 417 14.47 22.24 -6.10
CA HIS A 417 15.57 22.72 -5.26
C HIS A 417 15.12 23.86 -4.37
N VAL A 418 15.42 23.81 -3.08
CA VAL A 418 15.04 24.80 -2.07
C VAL A 418 16.25 25.18 -1.22
N ASN A 419 16.46 26.49 -1.02
CA ASN A 419 17.45 27.01 -0.08
C ASN A 419 16.73 27.74 1.06
N ALA A 420 16.76 27.17 2.27
CA ALA A 420 16.21 27.76 3.46
C ALA A 420 17.25 28.69 4.11
N GLN A 421 17.00 29.99 4.06
CA GLN A 421 17.87 31.01 4.64
C GLN A 421 17.18 31.69 5.84
N GLY A 422 17.90 31.80 6.96
CA GLY A 422 17.35 32.36 8.19
C GLY A 422 16.16 31.57 8.75
N GLY A 423 16.12 30.25 8.48
CA GLY A 423 15.08 29.36 8.98
C GLY A 423 13.76 29.44 8.19
N ARG A 424 13.73 30.08 7.01
CA ARG A 424 12.51 30.23 6.18
C ARG A 424 12.79 29.99 4.72
N THR A 425 11.76 29.47 4.03
CA THR A 425 11.78 29.29 2.58
C THR A 425 10.39 29.48 1.99
N GLN A 426 10.35 29.61 0.66
CA GLN A 426 9.12 29.57 -0.12
C GLN A 426 9.16 28.38 -1.07
N ILE A 427 8.07 27.63 -1.10
CA ILE A 427 7.86 26.54 -2.04
C ILE A 427 6.61 26.79 -2.88
N THR A 428 6.56 26.22 -4.06
CA THR A 428 5.38 26.24 -4.92
C THR A 428 4.94 24.81 -5.19
N LEU A 429 3.71 24.48 -4.82
CA LEU A 429 3.12 23.18 -5.09
C LEU A 429 2.09 23.29 -6.21
N ASP A 430 2.17 22.42 -7.17
CA ASP A 430 1.20 22.29 -8.25
C ASP A 430 -0.16 21.79 -7.75
N PRO A 431 -1.23 21.87 -8.56
CA PRO A 431 -2.52 21.26 -8.22
C PRO A 431 -2.41 19.77 -7.94
N CYS A 432 -3.12 19.28 -6.93
CA CYS A 432 -3.18 17.86 -6.57
C CYS A 432 -1.81 17.17 -6.48
N SER A 433 -0.82 17.86 -5.90
CA SER A 433 0.57 17.44 -5.89
C SER A 433 1.14 17.32 -4.48
N GLY A 434 2.41 16.94 -4.41
CA GLY A 434 3.17 16.92 -3.18
C GLY A 434 4.65 16.75 -3.42
N GLU A 435 5.43 16.99 -2.36
CA GLU A 435 6.88 16.90 -2.39
C GLU A 435 7.42 16.34 -1.08
N ILE A 436 8.56 15.67 -1.15
CA ILE A 436 9.35 15.20 -0.01
C ILE A 436 10.71 15.87 -0.10
N PHE A 437 10.94 16.89 0.73
CA PHE A 437 12.19 17.62 0.78
C PHE A 437 13.17 16.96 1.73
N VAL A 438 14.37 16.70 1.25
CA VAL A 438 15.46 16.11 2.02
C VAL A 438 16.68 17.03 2.00
N PRO A 439 17.49 17.08 3.06
CA PRO A 439 18.74 17.83 3.03
C PRO A 439 19.71 17.21 2.01
N LEU A 440 20.50 18.07 1.35
CA LEU A 440 21.54 17.65 0.42
C LEU A 440 22.78 17.13 1.19
N ASP A 441 22.70 15.88 1.64
CA ASP A 441 23.75 15.15 2.34
C ASP A 441 24.16 13.87 1.59
N ASP A 442 24.99 13.02 2.20
CA ASP A 442 25.48 11.77 1.58
C ASP A 442 24.35 10.80 1.20
N ARG A 443 23.20 10.85 1.90
CA ARG A 443 22.02 10.03 1.62
C ARG A 443 21.36 10.42 0.30
N PHE A 444 21.42 11.69 -0.08
CA PHE A 444 20.92 12.12 -1.39
C PHE A 444 21.70 11.46 -2.53
N GLU A 445 23.02 11.30 -2.41
CA GLU A 445 23.82 10.57 -3.39
C GLU A 445 23.51 9.06 -3.37
N GLU A 446 23.21 8.47 -2.21
CA GLU A 446 22.75 7.07 -2.12
C GLU A 446 21.41 6.89 -2.86
N TYR A 447 20.44 7.77 -2.60
CA TYR A 447 19.14 7.76 -3.28
C TYR A 447 19.29 7.88 -4.81
N ARG A 448 20.13 8.78 -5.31
CA ARG A 448 20.38 8.94 -6.74
C ARG A 448 20.97 7.68 -7.39
N LYS A 449 21.85 6.98 -6.68
CA LYS A 449 22.37 5.68 -7.14
C LYS A 449 21.26 4.63 -7.27
N LEU A 450 20.34 4.59 -6.31
CA LEU A 450 19.19 3.69 -6.36
C LEU A 450 18.22 4.00 -7.51
N LEU A 451 18.14 5.27 -7.93
CA LEU A 451 17.38 5.67 -9.13
C LEU A 451 18.06 5.27 -10.43
N GLY A 452 19.33 4.91 -10.40
CA GLY A 452 20.13 4.62 -11.60
C GLY A 452 20.56 5.89 -12.36
N GLU A 453 20.49 7.07 -11.73
CA GLU A 453 20.95 8.32 -12.31
C GLU A 453 22.49 8.35 -12.35
N LYS A 454 23.04 8.54 -13.54
CA LYS A 454 24.49 8.77 -13.68
C LYS A 454 24.83 10.11 -13.04
N GLN A 455 25.89 10.14 -12.22
CA GLN A 455 26.38 11.40 -11.63
C GLN A 455 26.53 12.47 -12.71
N PRO A 456 25.95 13.68 -12.53
CA PRO A 456 26.34 14.80 -13.38
C PRO A 456 27.82 15.05 -13.12
N ILE A 457 28.63 15.09 -14.19
CA ILE A 457 30.01 15.52 -14.10
C ILE A 457 29.96 16.96 -13.57
N ARG A 458 30.28 17.17 -12.31
CA ARG A 458 30.45 18.51 -11.75
C ARG A 458 31.67 19.11 -12.45
N GLU A 459 31.44 19.96 -13.43
CA GLU A 459 32.49 20.86 -13.90
C GLU A 459 32.87 21.79 -12.75
N PRO A 460 34.18 21.97 -12.45
CA PRO A 460 34.62 22.91 -11.43
C PRO A 460 34.14 24.31 -11.79
N VAL A 461 33.41 24.93 -10.87
CA VAL A 461 32.95 26.33 -11.00
C VAL A 461 34.17 27.22 -11.23
N ARG A 462 34.38 27.63 -12.46
CA ARG A 462 35.33 28.72 -12.79
C ARG A 462 34.77 29.99 -12.18
N LYS A 463 35.50 30.57 -11.20
CA LYS A 463 35.24 31.93 -10.73
C LYS A 463 35.38 32.89 -11.92
N GLU A 464 34.25 33.36 -12.43
CA GLU A 464 34.25 34.46 -13.39
C GLU A 464 34.53 35.77 -12.65
N GLU A 465 35.66 36.38 -13.04
CA GLU A 465 35.98 37.78 -12.72
C GLU A 465 34.98 38.70 -13.40
N ARG A 466 34.36 39.56 -12.63
CA ARG A 466 33.45 40.61 -13.10
C ARG A 466 34.20 41.59 -14.03
N LYS A 467 33.74 41.74 -15.27
CA LYS A 467 33.97 42.92 -16.10
C LYS A 467 32.68 43.71 -16.31
N PRO A 468 32.78 45.03 -16.46
CA PRO A 468 31.62 45.92 -16.31
C PRO A 468 30.76 46.04 -17.57
N ALA A 469 29.52 46.46 -17.34
CA ALA A 469 28.44 46.61 -18.28
C ALA A 469 28.75 47.55 -19.45
N HIS A 470 28.37 47.12 -20.66
CA HIS A 470 28.02 48.01 -21.77
C HIS A 470 26.59 47.73 -22.20
N THR A 471 25.78 48.77 -22.11
CA THR A 471 24.44 48.88 -22.69
C THR A 471 24.56 49.00 -24.19
N GLU A 472 23.83 48.19 -24.94
CA GLU A 472 23.31 48.58 -26.26
C GLU A 472 22.02 47.85 -26.58
N ASN A 473 20.99 48.65 -26.84
CA ASN A 473 19.74 48.26 -27.45
C ASN A 473 19.99 47.81 -28.89
N GLU A 474 19.35 46.73 -29.33
CA GLU A 474 18.73 46.79 -30.65
C GLU A 474 17.73 45.61 -30.84
N ASN A 475 16.57 45.99 -31.35
CA ASN A 475 15.53 45.15 -31.92
C ASN A 475 16.05 44.20 -32.98
N LYS A 476 15.58 42.92 -32.98
CA LYS A 476 15.24 42.23 -34.23
C LYS A 476 14.28 41.09 -34.03
N ALA A 477 13.17 41.25 -34.65
CA ALA A 477 12.39 40.37 -35.55
C ALA A 477 12.44 38.84 -35.35
N LYS A 478 11.23 38.32 -35.31
CA LYS A 478 10.76 36.94 -35.51
C LYS A 478 11.64 36.14 -36.46
N ASP A 479 12.17 35.01 -35.98
CA ASP A 479 12.45 33.85 -36.85
C ASP A 479 11.51 32.71 -36.41
N THR A 480 10.52 32.45 -37.26
CA THR A 480 9.74 31.22 -37.27
C THR A 480 10.64 30.12 -37.80
N ALA A 481 11.29 29.38 -36.91
CA ALA A 481 11.96 28.15 -37.28
C ALA A 481 10.92 27.16 -37.80
N ASP A 482 11.07 26.73 -39.05
CA ASP A 482 10.29 25.64 -39.66
C ASP A 482 10.52 24.35 -38.83
N VAL A 483 9.58 23.99 -37.99
CA VAL A 483 9.61 22.73 -37.26
C VAL A 483 9.44 21.62 -38.30
N GLN A 484 10.53 20.93 -38.64
CA GLN A 484 10.47 19.72 -39.46
C GLN A 484 9.74 18.65 -38.67
N ILE A 485 8.57 18.21 -39.18
CA ILE A 485 7.82 17.11 -38.59
C ILE A 485 8.64 15.84 -38.83
N PRO A 486 9.01 15.10 -37.76
CA PRO A 486 9.77 13.84 -37.92
C PRO A 486 8.96 12.83 -38.72
N ASP A 487 9.61 12.05 -39.56
CA ASP A 487 9.00 10.99 -40.36
C ASP A 487 8.93 9.66 -39.56
N ILE A 488 8.27 9.73 -38.40
CA ILE A 488 7.99 8.60 -37.53
C ILE A 488 6.48 8.57 -37.23
N PRO A 489 5.86 7.38 -37.03
CA PRO A 489 4.46 7.26 -36.65
C PRO A 489 4.16 8.03 -35.35
N TYR A 490 3.00 8.69 -35.28
CA TYR A 490 2.60 9.49 -34.10
C TYR A 490 2.56 8.68 -32.82
N GLU A 491 2.24 7.39 -32.89
CA GLU A 491 2.23 6.45 -31.77
C GLU A 491 3.64 6.22 -31.15
N GLN A 492 4.70 6.57 -31.86
CA GLN A 492 6.10 6.43 -31.41
C GLN A 492 6.71 7.77 -30.99
N MET A 493 5.95 8.86 -31.06
CA MET A 493 6.40 10.19 -30.64
C MET A 493 6.13 10.39 -29.15
N GLY A 494 7.06 11.03 -28.45
CA GLY A 494 6.81 11.48 -27.07
C GLY A 494 5.80 12.63 -27.00
N VAL A 495 5.26 12.89 -25.81
CA VAL A 495 4.26 13.93 -25.55
C VAL A 495 4.67 15.29 -26.08
N GLU A 496 5.90 15.74 -25.79
CA GLU A 496 6.42 17.04 -26.26
C GLU A 496 6.54 17.12 -27.78
N GLN A 497 6.92 16.01 -28.43
CA GLN A 497 6.99 15.94 -29.89
C GLN A 497 5.60 16.03 -30.53
N LEU A 498 4.60 15.34 -29.96
CA LEU A 498 3.22 15.40 -30.40
C LEU A 498 2.63 16.80 -30.22
N GLN A 499 2.87 17.45 -29.08
CA GLN A 499 2.44 18.82 -28.83
C GLN A 499 3.04 19.79 -29.85
N ALA A 500 4.34 19.67 -30.15
CA ALA A 500 5.01 20.49 -31.16
C ALA A 500 4.44 20.26 -32.56
N VAL A 501 4.20 19.01 -32.96
CA VAL A 501 3.60 18.66 -34.26
C VAL A 501 2.17 19.20 -34.37
N ILE A 502 1.36 19.07 -33.33
CA ILE A 502 -0.04 19.58 -33.32
C ILE A 502 -0.02 21.09 -33.48
N LEU A 503 0.78 21.81 -32.71
CA LEU A 503 0.90 23.26 -32.79
C LEU A 503 1.36 23.73 -34.18
N ALA A 504 2.37 23.06 -34.76
CA ALA A 504 2.84 23.36 -36.10
C ALA A 504 1.75 23.13 -37.18
N LYS A 505 0.98 22.05 -37.07
CA LYS A 505 -0.15 21.77 -37.98
C LYS A 505 -1.29 22.77 -37.82
N MET A 506 -1.63 23.13 -36.58
CA MET A 506 -2.63 24.14 -36.29
C MET A 506 -2.25 25.51 -36.87
N GLU A 507 -0.97 25.90 -36.74
CA GLU A 507 -0.43 27.16 -37.30
C GLU A 507 -0.47 27.20 -38.82
N ARG A 508 -0.17 26.08 -39.48
CA ARG A 508 -0.29 25.95 -40.94
C ARG A 508 -1.72 26.09 -41.43
N ASN A 509 -2.70 25.64 -40.64
CA ASN A 509 -4.13 25.73 -40.96
C ASN A 509 -4.78 27.11 -40.61
N GLY A 510 -4.02 28.05 -40.06
CA GLY A 510 -4.35 29.47 -39.99
C GLY A 510 -5.38 29.90 -38.94
N ASN A 511 -5.83 29.00 -38.03
CA ASN A 511 -6.88 29.31 -37.04
C ASN A 511 -6.47 28.90 -35.60
N VAL A 512 -5.34 29.43 -35.11
CA VAL A 512 -4.88 29.11 -33.76
C VAL A 512 -5.21 30.21 -32.78
N THR A 513 -6.09 29.92 -31.82
CA THR A 513 -6.35 30.81 -30.69
C THR A 513 -5.37 30.53 -29.55
N GLU A 514 -5.14 31.51 -28.68
CA GLU A 514 -4.29 31.33 -27.50
C GLU A 514 -4.82 30.25 -26.56
N LYS A 515 -6.13 30.08 -26.50
CA LYS A 515 -6.81 29.00 -25.76
C LYS A 515 -6.42 27.62 -26.32
N MET A 516 -6.42 27.45 -27.64
CA MET A 516 -6.06 26.18 -28.28
C MET A 516 -4.57 25.85 -28.08
N ARG A 517 -3.67 26.84 -28.12
CA ARG A 517 -2.25 26.64 -27.79
C ARG A 517 -2.06 26.14 -26.36
N ARG A 518 -2.85 26.70 -25.45
CA ARG A 518 -2.82 26.30 -24.06
C ARG A 518 -3.35 24.88 -23.86
N GLU A 519 -4.47 24.53 -24.47
CA GLU A 519 -5.07 23.19 -24.42
C GLU A 519 -4.10 22.11 -24.95
N VAL A 520 -3.35 22.39 -26.02
CA VAL A 520 -2.32 21.46 -26.53
C VAL A 520 -1.17 21.30 -25.54
N LYS A 521 -0.66 22.40 -24.96
CA LYS A 521 0.46 22.38 -24.01
C LYS A 521 0.09 21.75 -22.67
N GLU A 522 -1.16 21.84 -22.24
CA GLU A 522 -1.68 21.27 -20.99
C GLU A 522 -2.10 19.80 -21.16
N ASN A 523 -2.27 19.31 -22.40
CA ASN A 523 -2.64 17.92 -22.64
C ASN A 523 -1.41 17.00 -22.57
N ILE A 524 -1.33 16.21 -21.51
CA ILE A 524 -0.25 15.25 -21.26
C ILE A 524 -0.63 13.81 -21.65
N TRP A 525 -1.85 13.59 -22.16
CA TRP A 525 -2.33 12.27 -22.52
C TRP A 525 -1.89 11.88 -23.93
N HIS A 526 -0.95 10.94 -24.02
CA HIS A 526 -0.33 10.49 -25.26
C HIS A 526 -1.37 10.10 -26.33
N ASP A 527 -2.33 9.25 -26.02
CA ASP A 527 -3.36 8.78 -26.96
C ASP A 527 -4.28 9.90 -27.43
N SER A 528 -4.60 10.83 -26.55
CA SER A 528 -5.35 12.04 -26.90
C SER A 528 -4.58 12.91 -27.88
N LEU A 529 -3.28 13.09 -27.66
CA LEU A 529 -2.40 13.85 -28.56
C LEU A 529 -2.18 13.13 -29.89
N VAL A 530 -2.02 11.79 -29.89
CA VAL A 530 -1.94 10.99 -31.13
C VAL A 530 -3.20 11.16 -31.97
N ASN A 531 -4.37 11.03 -31.34
CA ASN A 531 -5.65 11.23 -32.02
C ASN A 531 -5.77 12.67 -32.55
N TRP A 532 -5.34 13.64 -31.78
CA TRP A 532 -5.35 15.05 -32.18
C TRP A 532 -4.38 15.31 -33.34
N ALA A 533 -3.15 14.78 -33.30
CA ALA A 533 -2.17 14.87 -34.38
C ALA A 533 -2.65 14.25 -35.70
N LYS A 534 -3.51 13.21 -35.64
CA LYS A 534 -4.14 12.56 -36.81
C LYS A 534 -5.34 13.34 -37.37
N SER A 535 -5.97 14.20 -36.57
CA SER A 535 -7.16 14.96 -36.97
C SER A 535 -6.85 16.20 -37.80
N PHE A 536 -5.60 16.63 -37.84
CA PHE A 536 -5.07 17.71 -38.68
C PHE A 536 -4.27 17.15 -39.86
#